data_d9ed0dbd4e0646c58c1411bc2576cc94
#
_entry.id   d9ed0dbd4e0646c58c1411bc2576cc94
#
_cell.length_a   1.000
_cell.length_b   1.000
_cell.length_c   1.000
_cell.angle_alpha   90.00
_cell.angle_beta   90.00
_cell.angle_gamma   90.00
#
_symmetry.space_group_name_H-M   'P 1'
#
loop_
_entity.id
_entity.type
_entity.pdbx_description
1 polymer ?
#
loop_
_entity_poly.entity_id
_entity_poly.type
_entity_poly.pdbx_seq_one_letter_code
_entity_poly.pdbx_strand_id
1 'polypeptide(L)'
;WKPEWEVVLLVTRLYMAGEIKLMCEGDDLDPKNAADPLTKSVRFKQISILKKKVPDAASIKRARDLFKDIYSKIAREDADGLVADYRAALGEWQNDLKSYVQTASIKHHPGKDVINASITRIGKQLAIRDAFEFIETMLAAKSDWLDTSEDIHDVVSFYKTQLPTWGKLLEGLAGFVDNREVLQKDPLGATALADLESIRDNTAP
;
A
#
# COMPACT_ATOMS: atom_id res chain seq x y z
N TRP A 1 27.90 -32.12 -30.32
CA TRP A 1 27.77 -30.81 -29.67
C TRP A 1 26.58 -30.06 -30.30
N LYS A 2 25.58 -29.63 -29.49
CA LYS A 2 24.42 -28.93 -30.00
C LYS A 2 24.59 -27.45 -29.67
N PRO A 3 24.66 -26.54 -30.66
CA PRO A 3 24.78 -25.09 -30.43
C PRO A 3 23.67 -24.54 -29.49
N GLU A 4 22.52 -25.21 -29.49
CA GLU A 4 21.38 -24.88 -28.60
C GLU A 4 21.76 -24.86 -27.10
N TRP A 5 22.66 -25.75 -26.65
CA TRP A 5 23.05 -25.82 -25.25
C TRP A 5 23.97 -24.67 -24.81
N GLU A 6 24.76 -24.11 -25.72
CA GLU A 6 25.54 -22.91 -25.43
C GLU A 6 24.65 -21.70 -25.22
N VAL A 7 23.61 -21.59 -26.08
CA VAL A 7 22.62 -20.52 -25.94
C VAL A 7 21.85 -20.67 -24.63
N VAL A 8 21.41 -21.87 -24.29
CA VAL A 8 20.73 -22.15 -23.00
C VAL A 8 21.61 -21.78 -21.82
N LEU A 9 22.90 -22.17 -21.87
CA LEU A 9 23.86 -21.86 -20.80
C LEU A 9 24.08 -20.35 -20.66
N LEU A 10 24.23 -19.63 -21.78
CA LEU A 10 24.39 -18.18 -21.77
C LEU A 10 23.15 -17.48 -21.20
N VAL A 11 21.97 -17.86 -21.68
CA VAL A 11 20.69 -17.33 -21.20
C VAL A 11 20.53 -17.59 -19.71
N THR A 12 20.84 -18.80 -19.25
CA THR A 12 20.78 -19.15 -17.82
C THR A 12 21.74 -18.30 -17.00
N ARG A 13 22.97 -18.09 -17.47
CA ARG A 13 23.95 -17.23 -16.78
C ARG A 13 23.47 -15.78 -16.67
N LEU A 14 22.98 -15.20 -17.76
CA LEU A 14 22.45 -13.83 -17.77
C LEU A 14 21.22 -13.70 -16.88
N TYR A 15 20.36 -14.71 -16.86
CA TYR A 15 19.18 -14.74 -16.00
C TYR A 15 19.55 -14.84 -14.51
N MET A 16 20.47 -15.73 -14.16
CA MET A 16 20.96 -15.87 -12.79
C MET A 16 21.77 -14.65 -12.32
N ALA A 17 22.44 -13.94 -13.25
CA ALA A 17 23.08 -12.65 -12.98
C ALA A 17 22.08 -11.49 -12.85
N GLY A 18 20.81 -11.71 -13.16
CA GLY A 18 19.78 -10.67 -13.09
C GLY A 18 19.82 -9.65 -14.23
N GLU A 19 20.54 -9.93 -15.33
CA GLU A 19 20.66 -9.05 -16.49
C GLU A 19 19.45 -9.11 -17.42
N ILE A 20 18.77 -10.26 -17.44
CA ILE A 20 17.60 -10.51 -18.26
C ILE A 20 16.45 -11.07 -17.43
N LYS A 21 15.24 -10.90 -17.96
CA LYS A 21 14.00 -11.46 -17.46
C LYS A 21 13.56 -12.55 -18.44
N LEU A 22 13.10 -13.68 -17.94
CA LEU A 22 12.55 -14.74 -18.74
C LEU A 22 11.04 -14.83 -18.50
N MET A 23 10.29 -14.95 -19.59
CA MET A 23 8.86 -15.21 -19.56
C MET A 23 8.58 -16.53 -20.26
N CYS A 24 7.70 -17.34 -19.69
CA CYS A 24 7.21 -18.57 -20.30
C CYS A 24 5.69 -18.53 -20.35
N GLU A 25 5.12 -18.66 -21.55
CA GLU A 25 3.66 -18.60 -21.77
C GLU A 25 2.97 -17.32 -21.28
N GLY A 26 3.72 -16.21 -21.20
CA GLY A 26 3.22 -14.90 -20.76
C GLY A 26 3.45 -14.59 -19.29
N ASP A 27 3.90 -15.57 -18.50
CA ASP A 27 4.21 -15.39 -17.07
C ASP A 27 5.72 -15.24 -16.82
N ASP A 28 6.05 -14.47 -15.78
CA ASP A 28 7.44 -14.34 -15.32
C ASP A 28 7.94 -15.70 -14.79
N LEU A 29 9.10 -16.10 -15.30
CA LEU A 29 9.75 -17.32 -14.85
C LEU A 29 10.52 -17.06 -13.55
N ASP A 30 10.09 -17.68 -12.44
CA ASP A 30 10.80 -17.62 -11.17
C ASP A 30 12.09 -18.47 -11.25
N PRO A 31 13.25 -17.98 -10.77
CA PRO A 31 14.50 -18.75 -10.71
C PRO A 31 14.36 -20.14 -10.09
N LYS A 32 13.49 -20.30 -9.11
CA LYS A 32 13.23 -21.59 -8.45
C LYS A 32 12.58 -22.62 -9.39
N ASN A 33 11.82 -22.14 -10.38
CA ASN A 33 11.07 -22.98 -11.31
C ASN A 33 11.68 -22.95 -12.73
N ALA A 34 12.80 -22.25 -12.93
CA ALA A 34 13.39 -22.04 -14.24
C ALA A 34 14.09 -23.28 -14.83
N ALA A 35 14.49 -24.23 -14.01
CA ALA A 35 15.25 -25.39 -14.45
C ALA A 35 14.49 -26.23 -15.50
N ASP A 36 13.20 -26.49 -15.27
CA ASP A 36 12.38 -27.30 -16.15
C ASP A 36 12.15 -26.65 -17.53
N PRO A 37 11.69 -25.39 -17.63
CA PRO A 37 11.54 -24.71 -18.92
C PRO A 37 12.88 -24.51 -19.67
N LEU A 38 13.98 -24.29 -18.97
CA LEU A 38 15.29 -24.07 -19.59
C LEU A 38 15.94 -25.36 -20.10
N THR A 39 15.60 -26.52 -19.56
CA THR A 39 16.20 -27.82 -19.94
C THR A 39 15.37 -28.62 -20.95
N LYS A 40 14.05 -28.41 -20.99
CA LYS A 40 13.17 -29.10 -21.95
C LYS A 40 13.07 -28.35 -23.27
N SER A 41 13.55 -28.94 -24.36
CA SER A 41 13.62 -28.30 -25.68
C SER A 41 12.28 -27.77 -26.20
N VAL A 42 11.16 -28.38 -25.85
CA VAL A 42 9.81 -27.94 -26.22
C VAL A 42 9.44 -26.64 -25.50
N ARG A 43 9.69 -26.55 -24.19
CA ARG A 43 9.38 -25.38 -23.37
C ARG A 43 10.36 -24.25 -23.58
N PHE A 44 11.63 -24.56 -23.86
CA PHE A 44 12.64 -23.55 -24.19
C PHE A 44 12.25 -22.68 -25.38
N LYS A 45 11.55 -23.24 -26.39
CA LYS A 45 11.04 -22.50 -27.53
C LYS A 45 9.91 -21.51 -27.19
N GLN A 46 9.30 -21.67 -26.05
CA GLN A 46 8.22 -20.81 -25.54
C GLN A 46 8.73 -19.70 -24.61
N ILE A 47 10.06 -19.69 -24.35
CA ILE A 47 10.68 -18.67 -23.50
C ILE A 47 10.92 -17.40 -24.30
N SER A 48 10.40 -16.31 -23.79
CA SER A 48 10.73 -14.95 -24.24
C SER A 48 11.80 -14.36 -23.32
N ILE A 49 12.83 -13.78 -23.93
CA ILE A 49 13.94 -13.14 -23.22
C ILE A 49 13.73 -11.63 -23.29
N LEU A 50 13.63 -10.99 -22.15
CA LEU A 50 13.49 -9.54 -22.03
C LEU A 50 14.71 -8.95 -21.33
N LYS A 51 15.20 -7.83 -21.83
CA LYS A 51 16.22 -7.06 -21.11
C LYS A 51 15.59 -6.51 -19.82
N LYS A 52 16.20 -6.80 -18.67
CA LYS A 52 15.75 -6.22 -17.40
C LYS A 52 15.99 -4.71 -17.44
N LYS A 53 14.95 -3.93 -17.20
CA LYS A 53 15.09 -2.50 -16.98
C LYS A 53 15.60 -2.26 -15.58
N VAL A 54 16.60 -1.41 -15.43
CA VAL A 54 17.15 -1.01 -14.14
C VAL A 54 16.83 0.46 -13.95
N PRO A 55 16.33 0.87 -12.77
CA PRO A 55 16.10 2.27 -12.49
C PRO A 55 17.43 3.04 -12.55
N ASP A 56 17.42 4.24 -13.11
CA ASP A 56 18.60 5.10 -13.10
C ASP A 56 18.84 5.69 -11.70
N ALA A 57 20.05 6.20 -11.46
CA ALA A 57 20.43 6.77 -10.18
C ALA A 57 19.55 7.97 -9.77
N ALA A 58 19.03 8.72 -10.74
CA ALA A 58 18.15 9.86 -10.48
C ALA A 58 16.76 9.40 -10.03
N SER A 59 16.20 8.34 -10.63
CA SER A 59 14.94 7.72 -10.21
C SER A 59 15.07 7.09 -8.81
N ILE A 60 16.17 6.39 -8.54
CA ILE A 60 16.43 5.83 -7.19
C ILE A 60 16.50 6.96 -6.15
N LYS A 61 17.23 8.04 -6.42
CA LYS A 61 17.30 9.18 -5.51
C LYS A 61 15.93 9.79 -5.25
N ARG A 62 15.15 10.09 -6.31
CA ARG A 62 13.79 10.65 -6.17
C ARG A 62 12.86 9.73 -5.37
N ALA A 63 12.96 8.42 -5.57
CA ALA A 63 12.16 7.46 -4.82
C ALA A 63 12.59 7.37 -3.35
N ARG A 64 13.89 7.50 -3.04
CA ARG A 64 14.37 7.61 -1.65
C ARG A 64 13.88 8.87 -0.96
N ASP A 65 13.90 10.00 -1.68
CA ASP A 65 13.37 11.26 -1.16
C ASP A 65 11.86 11.13 -0.87
N LEU A 66 11.10 10.54 -1.78
CA LEU A 66 9.68 10.24 -1.57
C LEU A 66 9.45 9.29 -0.38
N PHE A 67 10.26 8.24 -0.22
CA PHE A 67 10.19 7.35 0.95
C PHE A 67 10.40 8.10 2.26
N LYS A 68 11.37 9.02 2.28
CA LYS A 68 11.63 9.87 3.44
C LYS A 68 10.46 10.81 3.73
N ASP A 69 9.88 11.41 2.69
CA ASP A 69 8.73 12.31 2.83
C ASP A 69 7.53 11.57 3.44
N ILE A 70 7.26 10.33 2.98
CA ILE A 70 6.12 9.52 3.43
C ILE A 70 6.33 8.92 4.83
N TYR A 71 7.51 8.33 5.08
CA TYR A 71 7.73 7.50 6.30
C TYR A 71 8.65 8.14 7.32
N SER A 72 9.24 9.31 7.04
CA SER A 72 10.26 9.97 7.87
C SER A 72 11.45 9.06 8.22
N LYS A 73 11.74 8.08 7.35
CA LYS A 73 12.81 7.08 7.48
C LYS A 73 13.76 7.16 6.29
N ILE A 74 14.99 6.69 6.46
CA ILE A 74 15.97 6.60 5.38
C ILE A 74 15.93 5.20 4.80
N ALA A 75 15.70 5.10 3.49
CA ALA A 75 15.72 3.85 2.75
C ALA A 75 17.12 3.51 2.23
N ARG A 76 17.34 2.24 1.91
CA ARG A 76 18.56 1.72 1.29
C ARG A 76 18.87 2.38 -0.04
N GLU A 77 20.14 2.34 -0.45
CA GLU A 77 20.62 3.08 -1.62
C GLU A 77 20.46 2.32 -2.93
N ASP A 78 20.48 1.01 -2.85
CA ASP A 78 20.27 0.14 -4.01
C ASP A 78 18.78 -0.04 -4.34
N ALA A 79 18.48 -0.31 -5.61
CA ALA A 79 17.09 -0.39 -6.07
C ALA A 79 16.29 -1.52 -5.40
N ASP A 80 16.89 -2.70 -5.24
CA ASP A 80 16.22 -3.85 -4.66
C ASP A 80 15.97 -3.65 -3.16
N GLY A 81 16.95 -3.07 -2.45
CA GLY A 81 16.82 -2.68 -1.06
C GLY A 81 15.75 -1.62 -0.84
N LEU A 82 15.74 -0.57 -1.67
CA LEU A 82 14.70 0.47 -1.63
C LEU A 82 13.30 -0.11 -1.82
N VAL A 83 13.11 -0.98 -2.81
CA VAL A 83 11.82 -1.66 -3.04
C VAL A 83 11.44 -2.54 -1.86
N ALA A 84 12.39 -3.24 -1.25
CA ALA A 84 12.12 -4.05 -0.08
C ALA A 84 11.71 -3.19 1.14
N ASP A 85 12.33 -2.01 1.33
CA ASP A 85 11.94 -1.06 2.38
C ASP A 85 10.53 -0.51 2.15
N TYR A 86 10.17 -0.14 0.91
CA TYR A 86 8.80 0.25 0.56
C TYR A 86 7.80 -0.87 0.82
N ARG A 87 8.11 -2.10 0.41
CA ARG A 87 7.21 -3.26 0.61
C ARG A 87 6.97 -3.54 2.09
N ALA A 88 8.00 -3.44 2.91
CA ALA A 88 7.87 -3.60 4.36
C ALA A 88 6.96 -2.52 4.95
N ALA A 89 7.21 -1.25 4.63
CA ALA A 89 6.42 -0.14 5.16
C ALA A 89 4.95 -0.15 4.67
N LEU A 90 4.72 -0.43 3.38
CA LEU A 90 3.38 -0.59 2.83
C LEU A 90 2.65 -1.80 3.43
N GLY A 91 3.37 -2.88 3.72
CA GLY A 91 2.83 -4.06 4.39
C GLY A 91 2.39 -3.77 5.83
N GLU A 92 3.18 -2.99 6.58
CA GLU A 92 2.82 -2.51 7.92
C GLU A 92 1.52 -1.69 7.87
N TRP A 93 1.44 -0.70 6.97
CA TRP A 93 0.23 0.10 6.77
C TRP A 93 -0.98 -0.76 6.40
N GLN A 94 -0.81 -1.69 5.47
CA GLN A 94 -1.92 -2.57 5.06
C GLN A 94 -2.44 -3.41 6.22
N ASN A 95 -1.56 -3.90 7.08
CA ASN A 95 -1.94 -4.69 8.25
C ASN A 95 -2.66 -3.84 9.30
N ASP A 96 -2.14 -2.63 9.60
CA ASP A 96 -2.78 -1.68 10.50
C ASP A 96 -4.21 -1.36 10.00
N LEU A 97 -4.33 -0.94 8.73
CA LEU A 97 -5.62 -0.59 8.15
C LEU A 97 -6.61 -1.76 8.14
N LYS A 98 -6.15 -2.97 7.80
CA LYS A 98 -7.01 -4.18 7.85
C LYS A 98 -7.56 -4.45 9.26
N SER A 99 -6.81 -4.13 10.31
CA SER A 99 -7.26 -4.29 11.69
C SER A 99 -8.43 -3.36 12.04
N TYR A 100 -8.56 -2.22 11.35
CA TYR A 100 -9.61 -1.23 11.61
C TYR A 100 -10.87 -1.41 10.75
N VAL A 101 -10.85 -2.22 9.69
CA VAL A 101 -11.96 -2.38 8.74
C VAL A 101 -13.29 -2.71 9.42
N GLN A 102 -13.28 -3.62 10.38
CA GLN A 102 -14.50 -4.02 11.09
C GLN A 102 -15.05 -2.88 11.95
N THR A 103 -14.19 -2.22 12.72
CA THR A 103 -14.57 -1.09 13.58
C THR A 103 -15.06 0.10 12.75
N ALA A 104 -14.37 0.42 11.65
CA ALA A 104 -14.78 1.48 10.72
C ALA A 104 -16.11 1.19 10.00
N SER A 105 -16.56 -0.06 10.00
CA SER A 105 -17.87 -0.43 9.42
C SER A 105 -19.04 -0.21 10.38
N ILE A 106 -18.78 0.09 11.67
CA ILE A 106 -19.80 0.44 12.64
C ILE A 106 -20.32 1.85 12.31
N LYS A 107 -21.65 2.02 12.44
CA LYS A 107 -22.29 3.32 12.17
C LYS A 107 -21.64 4.45 12.97
N HIS A 108 -21.41 5.58 12.33
CA HIS A 108 -20.75 6.78 12.87
C HIS A 108 -19.27 6.59 13.24
N HIS A 109 -18.59 5.57 12.72
CA HIS A 109 -17.13 5.51 12.81
C HIS A 109 -16.53 6.09 11.53
N PRO A 110 -15.51 6.98 11.63
CA PRO A 110 -14.92 7.64 10.46
C PRO A 110 -13.97 6.76 9.68
N GLY A 111 -13.65 7.14 8.45
CA GLY A 111 -12.51 6.63 7.68
C GLY A 111 -12.74 5.32 6.94
N LYS A 112 -13.95 4.76 6.90
CA LYS A 112 -14.21 3.48 6.19
C LYS A 112 -13.78 3.49 4.73
N ASP A 113 -14.14 4.54 4.01
CA ASP A 113 -13.86 4.63 2.57
C ASP A 113 -12.38 4.88 2.32
N VAL A 114 -11.75 5.72 3.13
CA VAL A 114 -10.30 5.98 3.13
C VAL A 114 -9.51 4.68 3.40
N ILE A 115 -9.91 3.91 4.41
CA ILE A 115 -9.28 2.62 4.74
C ILE A 115 -9.36 1.68 3.53
N ASN A 116 -10.52 1.51 2.93
CA ASN A 116 -10.71 0.60 1.80
C ASN A 116 -9.97 1.05 0.54
N ALA A 117 -9.98 2.36 0.24
CA ALA A 117 -9.24 2.95 -0.86
C ALA A 117 -7.73 2.75 -0.68
N SER A 118 -7.21 3.03 0.52
CA SER A 118 -5.79 2.88 0.86
C SER A 118 -5.34 1.42 0.80
N ILE A 119 -6.12 0.48 1.36
CA ILE A 119 -5.83 -0.97 1.25
C ILE A 119 -5.76 -1.40 -0.21
N THR A 120 -6.68 -0.92 -1.05
CA THR A 120 -6.72 -1.25 -2.47
C THR A 120 -5.51 -0.68 -3.21
N ARG A 121 -5.15 0.58 -2.96
CA ARG A 121 -3.98 1.24 -3.56
C ARG A 121 -2.69 0.52 -3.16
N ILE A 122 -2.50 0.26 -1.87
CA ILE A 122 -1.35 -0.48 -1.35
C ILE A 122 -1.27 -1.87 -1.99
N GLY A 123 -2.40 -2.58 -2.08
CA GLY A 123 -2.45 -3.91 -2.67
C GLY A 123 -2.01 -3.92 -4.14
N LYS A 124 -2.43 -2.92 -4.94
CA LYS A 124 -2.00 -2.77 -6.34
C LYS A 124 -0.49 -2.54 -6.43
N GLN A 125 0.06 -1.68 -5.59
CA GLN A 125 1.50 -1.40 -5.59
C GLN A 125 2.33 -2.61 -5.16
N LEU A 126 1.90 -3.33 -4.12
CA LEU A 126 2.57 -4.55 -3.65
C LEU A 126 2.52 -5.70 -4.66
N ALA A 127 1.55 -5.71 -5.56
CA ALA A 127 1.44 -6.71 -6.63
C ALA A 127 2.51 -6.55 -7.72
N ILE A 128 3.10 -5.36 -7.88
CA ILE A 128 4.17 -5.10 -8.85
C ILE A 128 5.43 -5.82 -8.38
N ARG A 129 5.92 -6.78 -9.14
CA ARG A 129 7.09 -7.61 -8.80
C ARG A 129 8.41 -6.99 -9.27
N ASP A 130 8.41 -6.38 -10.43
CA ASP A 130 9.59 -5.78 -11.05
C ASP A 130 9.99 -4.49 -10.32
N ALA A 131 11.28 -4.37 -9.96
CA ALA A 131 11.78 -3.23 -9.17
C ALA A 131 11.74 -1.92 -9.96
N PHE A 132 12.02 -1.95 -11.27
CA PHE A 132 11.94 -0.78 -12.14
C PHE A 132 10.50 -0.27 -12.21
N GLU A 133 9.55 -1.15 -12.52
CA GLU A 133 8.14 -0.83 -12.61
C GLU A 133 7.59 -0.32 -11.28
N PHE A 134 8.01 -0.94 -10.17
CA PHE A 134 7.62 -0.51 -8.83
C PHE A 134 8.04 0.93 -8.54
N ILE A 135 9.31 1.28 -8.80
CA ILE A 135 9.85 2.62 -8.57
C ILE A 135 9.19 3.64 -9.49
N GLU A 136 9.06 3.34 -10.79
CA GLU A 136 8.43 4.25 -11.74
C GLU A 136 6.96 4.52 -11.40
N THR A 137 6.21 3.50 -10.99
CA THR A 137 4.81 3.65 -10.57
C THR A 137 4.68 4.48 -9.30
N MET A 138 5.58 4.28 -8.31
CA MET A 138 5.62 5.12 -7.11
C MET A 138 5.89 6.58 -7.43
N LEU A 139 6.85 6.85 -8.32
CA LEU A 139 7.21 8.21 -8.73
C LEU A 139 6.13 8.88 -9.58
N ALA A 140 5.50 8.14 -10.48
CA ALA A 140 4.40 8.64 -11.30
C ALA A 140 3.19 9.08 -10.47
N ALA A 141 2.94 8.40 -9.35
CA ALA A 141 1.84 8.68 -8.43
C ALA A 141 2.31 9.40 -7.15
N LYS A 142 3.40 10.19 -7.21
CA LYS A 142 4.00 10.84 -6.03
C LYS A 142 2.99 11.63 -5.21
N SER A 143 2.21 12.51 -5.84
CA SER A 143 1.21 13.34 -5.16
C SER A 143 0.19 12.49 -4.42
N ASP A 144 -0.36 11.50 -5.12
CA ASP A 144 -1.35 10.58 -4.57
C ASP A 144 -0.82 9.78 -3.36
N TRP A 145 0.49 9.45 -3.36
CA TRP A 145 1.09 8.76 -2.23
C TRP A 145 1.30 9.66 -1.03
N LEU A 146 1.59 10.94 -1.24
CA LEU A 146 1.66 11.93 -0.16
C LEU A 146 0.28 12.12 0.46
N ASP A 147 -0.75 12.37 -0.35
CA ASP A 147 -2.14 12.49 0.13
C ASP A 147 -2.59 11.22 0.87
N THR A 148 -2.30 10.03 0.29
CA THR A 148 -2.63 8.75 0.96
C THR A 148 -1.90 8.60 2.29
N SER A 149 -0.67 9.11 2.42
CA SER A 149 0.08 9.03 3.67
C SER A 149 -0.53 9.90 4.78
N GLU A 150 -1.02 11.08 4.44
CA GLU A 150 -1.74 11.96 5.35
C GLU A 150 -3.05 11.31 5.81
N ASP A 151 -3.84 10.83 4.87
CA ASP A 151 -5.08 10.10 5.13
C ASP A 151 -4.88 8.89 6.07
N ILE A 152 -3.85 8.09 5.80
CA ILE A 152 -3.51 6.93 6.65
C ILE A 152 -3.08 7.38 8.03
N HIS A 153 -2.27 8.44 8.13
CA HIS A 153 -1.82 8.97 9.40
C HIS A 153 -3.01 9.39 10.28
N ASP A 154 -3.96 10.11 9.72
CA ASP A 154 -5.15 10.59 10.42
C ASP A 154 -6.03 9.42 10.89
N VAL A 155 -6.29 8.45 10.01
CA VAL A 155 -7.06 7.25 10.35
C VAL A 155 -6.37 6.44 11.45
N VAL A 156 -5.07 6.17 11.30
CA VAL A 156 -4.31 5.40 12.30
C VAL A 156 -4.27 6.14 13.64
N SER A 157 -4.07 7.46 13.62
CA SER A 157 -4.10 8.32 14.83
C SER A 157 -5.46 8.22 15.51
N PHE A 158 -6.56 8.34 14.76
CA PHE A 158 -7.91 8.22 15.31
C PHE A 158 -8.11 6.86 15.99
N TYR A 159 -7.85 5.75 15.29
CA TYR A 159 -8.12 4.41 15.83
C TYR A 159 -7.17 4.02 16.98
N LYS A 160 -5.94 4.51 17.00
CA LYS A 160 -4.99 4.25 18.08
C LYS A 160 -5.22 5.11 19.33
N THR A 161 -5.65 6.35 19.18
CA THR A 161 -5.65 7.31 20.29
C THR A 161 -7.02 7.90 20.64
N GLN A 162 -7.90 8.10 19.65
CA GLN A 162 -9.16 8.84 19.82
C GLN A 162 -10.39 7.94 19.96
N LEU A 163 -10.31 6.68 19.53
CA LEU A 163 -11.44 5.75 19.55
C LEU A 163 -12.13 5.62 20.91
N PRO A 164 -11.43 5.58 22.08
CA PRO A 164 -12.09 5.54 23.38
C PRO A 164 -12.91 6.80 23.70
N THR A 165 -12.41 7.97 23.30
CA THR A 165 -13.10 9.26 23.45
C THR A 165 -14.32 9.32 22.55
N TRP A 166 -14.18 8.82 21.31
CA TRP A 166 -15.27 8.69 20.35
C TRP A 166 -16.41 7.80 20.88
N GLY A 167 -16.05 6.67 21.50
CA GLY A 167 -17.03 5.80 22.17
C GLY A 167 -17.84 6.53 23.22
N LYS A 168 -17.18 7.31 24.09
CA LYS A 168 -17.85 8.12 25.13
C LYS A 168 -18.77 9.19 24.53
N LEU A 169 -18.38 9.80 23.40
CA LEU A 169 -19.23 10.75 22.69
C LEU A 169 -20.50 10.08 22.18
N LEU A 170 -20.38 8.93 21.54
CA LEU A 170 -21.52 8.18 21.03
C LEU A 170 -22.44 7.67 22.16
N GLU A 171 -21.87 7.20 23.26
CA GLU A 171 -22.63 6.80 24.46
C GLU A 171 -23.38 8.00 25.08
N GLY A 172 -22.71 9.16 25.17
CA GLY A 172 -23.34 10.39 25.66
C GLY A 172 -24.51 10.82 24.77
N LEU A 173 -24.30 10.83 23.45
CA LEU A 173 -25.39 11.14 22.50
C LEU A 173 -26.56 10.16 22.59
N ALA A 174 -26.29 8.86 22.76
CA ALA A 174 -27.32 7.86 22.94
C ALA A 174 -28.13 8.09 24.22
N GLY A 175 -27.45 8.46 25.33
CA GLY A 175 -28.12 8.78 26.60
C GLY A 175 -29.00 10.04 26.56
N PHE A 176 -28.75 10.94 25.60
CA PHE A 176 -29.57 12.14 25.42
C PHE A 176 -30.82 11.93 24.53
N VAL A 177 -30.93 10.80 23.85
CA VAL A 177 -32.09 10.54 22.96
C VAL A 177 -33.41 10.64 23.70
N ASP A 178 -33.50 10.03 24.89
CA ASP A 178 -34.75 10.01 25.70
C ASP A 178 -35.05 11.36 26.37
N ASN A 179 -34.07 12.23 26.52
CA ASN A 179 -34.18 13.54 27.15
C ASN A 179 -34.08 14.71 26.15
N ARG A 180 -34.12 14.44 24.84
CA ARG A 180 -33.88 15.42 23.79
C ARG A 180 -34.82 16.63 23.88
N GLU A 181 -36.09 16.41 24.13
CA GLU A 181 -37.07 17.50 24.25
C GLU A 181 -36.83 18.42 25.44
N VAL A 182 -36.31 17.88 26.53
CA VAL A 182 -35.96 18.67 27.72
C VAL A 182 -34.69 19.48 27.47
N LEU A 183 -33.68 18.85 26.91
CA LEU A 183 -32.42 19.49 26.57
C LEU A 183 -32.58 20.61 25.53
N GLN A 184 -33.44 20.44 24.57
CA GLN A 184 -33.73 21.48 23.56
C GLN A 184 -34.43 22.73 24.12
N LYS A 185 -35.07 22.62 25.28
CA LYS A 185 -35.66 23.77 25.98
C LYS A 185 -34.66 24.58 26.77
N ASP A 186 -33.53 23.98 27.15
CA ASP A 186 -32.42 24.68 27.80
C ASP A 186 -31.43 25.17 26.70
N PRO A 187 -31.16 26.48 26.59
CA PRO A 187 -30.27 27.01 25.57
C PRO A 187 -28.87 26.41 25.59
N LEU A 188 -28.31 26.14 26.78
CA LEU A 188 -26.98 25.52 26.92
C LEU A 188 -27.01 24.05 26.49
N GLY A 189 -28.05 23.32 26.90
CA GLY A 189 -28.27 21.93 26.52
C GLY A 189 -28.44 21.77 25.02
N ALA A 190 -29.26 22.66 24.39
CA ALA A 190 -29.47 22.67 22.96
C ALA A 190 -28.19 22.92 22.17
N THR A 191 -27.36 23.90 22.60
CA THR A 191 -26.08 24.20 21.97
C THR A 191 -25.11 23.03 22.10
N ALA A 192 -24.94 22.48 23.30
CA ALA A 192 -24.04 21.36 23.54
C ALA A 192 -24.45 20.11 22.73
N LEU A 193 -25.75 19.82 22.62
CA LEU A 193 -26.27 18.71 21.81
C LEU A 193 -25.95 18.93 20.31
N ALA A 194 -26.20 20.14 19.81
CA ALA A 194 -25.91 20.48 18.42
C ALA A 194 -24.41 20.37 18.08
N ASP A 195 -23.55 20.84 19.00
CA ASP A 195 -22.09 20.73 18.83
C ASP A 195 -21.63 19.26 18.80
N LEU A 196 -22.13 18.42 19.71
CA LEU A 196 -21.80 17.00 19.74
C LEU A 196 -22.31 16.25 18.50
N GLU A 197 -23.52 16.58 18.03
CA GLU A 197 -24.08 16.02 16.78
C GLU A 197 -23.25 16.48 15.57
N SER A 198 -22.86 17.75 15.54
CA SER A 198 -21.99 18.30 14.49
C SER A 198 -20.63 17.60 14.47
N ILE A 199 -20.00 17.37 15.61
CA ILE A 199 -18.74 16.62 15.70
C ILE A 199 -18.93 15.20 15.14
N ARG A 200 -20.01 14.49 15.55
CA ARG A 200 -20.30 13.14 15.06
C ARG A 200 -20.49 13.08 13.52
N ASP A 201 -21.19 14.06 12.97
CA ASP A 201 -21.62 14.03 11.58
C ASP A 201 -20.58 14.69 10.64
N ASN A 202 -19.73 15.59 11.17
CA ASN A 202 -18.66 16.28 10.42
C ASN A 202 -17.28 15.65 10.56
N THR A 203 -17.16 14.53 11.24
CA THR A 203 -15.93 13.72 11.19
C THR A 203 -15.90 12.95 9.88
N ALA A 204 -15.90 13.69 8.79
CA ALA A 204 -15.37 13.15 7.54
C ALA A 204 -13.86 13.10 7.63
N PRO A 205 -13.23 12.07 7.06
CA PRO A 205 -11.79 12.04 6.90
C PRO A 205 -11.34 13.19 6.01
#